data_be5a8169edf6e5e2e109478a631fec76
#
_entry.id   be5a8169edf6e5e2e109478a631fec76
#
_cell.length_a   1.000
_cell.length_b   1.000
_cell.length_c   1.000
_cell.angle_alpha   90.00
_cell.angle_beta   90.00
_cell.angle_gamma   90.00
#
_symmetry.space_group_name_H-M   'P 1'
#
loop_
_entity.id
_entity.type
_entity.pdbx_description
1 polymer ?
#
loop_
_entity_poly.entity_id
_entity_poly.type
_entity_poly.pdbx_seq_one_letter_code
_entity_poly.pdbx_strand_id
1 'polypeptide(L)'
;MNPHSFVGVDPASGDFECAFIRNGERDVIHKTFTIKVTELDQMVQWIRNEHVDVVAIEGSGGYTRPLEHALRQAEISFYSIDPYRITRYRQAVLGQHKNNQKDAIAVAHFARQQAIEGDLEAYRRTWFPDETLRPLVRLYEQKQREATREINRLWQRIQNISGDMFLALRTLTEGSRNSRCLSQQWLLKILAWYPDLTTWQTFTRDGIAKVIDENRTRIIDKIMELKDVAANVSPYSVVTQVELQVAASTALALKQAVRLLYHQIEAEVAQNNATLRLMKYGGIGAITAAQIFSEIADISRFPNDDHLASYAGLGRREHKTGIGTTERKTFMFNHRLKNTFFTAARNYTLYNPDSHLSGYYRSLKARGMKQTETYKRVARALVRRFYRDLKAVAAQETEMRHEGNPKPEPAGNSSLKQPHASLSNLNYTSVRSGKSNQISTVRHSLKRR
;
A
#
# COMPACT_ATOMS: atom_id res chain seq x y z
N MET A 1 -3.62 38.99 9.53
CA MET A 1 -3.04 39.76 8.38
C MET A 1 -3.16 38.90 7.14
N ASN A 2 -3.53 39.49 6.01
CA ASN A 2 -3.53 38.76 4.74
C ASN A 2 -2.07 38.55 4.30
N PRO A 3 -1.67 37.37 3.87
CA PRO A 3 -0.31 37.12 3.38
C PRO A 3 -0.03 37.97 2.13
N HIS A 4 1.21 38.47 2.02
CA HIS A 4 1.65 39.35 0.95
C HIS A 4 2.63 38.66 -0.02
N SER A 5 3.28 37.59 0.40
CA SER A 5 4.31 36.90 -0.37
C SER A 5 4.07 35.39 -0.42
N PHE A 6 4.28 34.80 -1.61
CA PHE A 6 3.95 33.40 -1.87
C PHE A 6 5.07 32.73 -2.66
N VAL A 7 5.49 31.55 -2.24
CA VAL A 7 6.34 30.65 -3.02
C VAL A 7 5.50 29.46 -3.46
N GLY A 8 5.43 29.22 -4.76
CA GLY A 8 4.90 28.00 -5.35
C GLY A 8 6.03 27.07 -5.74
N VAL A 9 5.91 25.78 -5.42
CA VAL A 9 6.91 24.75 -5.72
C VAL A 9 6.30 23.65 -6.55
N ASP A 10 6.90 23.38 -7.71
CA ASP A 10 6.63 22.21 -8.55
C ASP A 10 7.78 21.21 -8.39
N PRO A 11 7.54 20.05 -7.76
CA PRO A 11 8.55 19.03 -7.56
C PRO A 11 8.68 18.13 -8.79
N ALA A 12 9.92 17.98 -9.26
CA ALA A 12 10.30 17.03 -10.31
C ALA A 12 11.21 15.90 -9.77
N SER A 13 11.67 15.03 -10.65
CA SER A 13 12.56 13.92 -10.28
C SER A 13 13.97 14.43 -10.01
N GLY A 14 14.23 14.91 -8.80
CA GLY A 14 15.55 15.34 -8.37
C GLY A 14 15.70 16.84 -8.14
N ASP A 15 14.71 17.66 -8.48
CA ASP A 15 14.72 19.11 -8.35
C ASP A 15 13.34 19.68 -7.98
N PHE A 16 13.37 20.93 -7.52
CA PHE A 16 12.22 21.73 -7.15
C PHE A 16 12.27 23.06 -7.90
N GLU A 17 11.33 23.25 -8.81
CA GLU A 17 11.16 24.56 -9.46
C GLU A 17 10.32 25.45 -8.57
N CYS A 18 10.82 26.63 -8.27
CA CYS A 18 10.20 27.59 -7.37
C CYS A 18 9.83 28.87 -8.10
N ALA A 19 8.62 29.37 -7.85
CA ALA A 19 8.17 30.66 -8.29
C ALA A 19 7.75 31.50 -7.08
N PHE A 20 8.42 32.66 -6.89
CA PHE A 20 8.11 33.61 -5.84
C PHE A 20 7.36 34.81 -6.40
N ILE A 21 6.24 35.17 -5.79
CA ILE A 21 5.39 36.29 -6.15
C ILE A 21 5.05 37.14 -4.92
N ARG A 22 4.92 38.46 -5.11
CA ARG A 22 4.44 39.40 -4.11
C ARG A 22 3.16 40.10 -4.57
N ASN A 23 2.29 40.45 -3.63
CA ASN A 23 1.09 41.23 -3.92
C ASN A 23 1.50 42.65 -4.36
N GLY A 24 0.97 43.07 -5.51
CA GLY A 24 1.29 44.41 -6.09
C GLY A 24 2.50 44.41 -7.03
N GLU A 25 3.30 43.35 -7.05
CA GLU A 25 4.42 43.22 -7.99
C GLU A 25 4.01 42.38 -9.21
N ARG A 26 4.57 42.71 -10.39
CA ARG A 26 4.34 41.95 -11.63
C ARG A 26 5.44 40.89 -11.86
N ASP A 27 6.59 41.09 -11.24
CA ASP A 27 7.74 40.26 -11.47
C ASP A 27 7.63 38.97 -10.67
N VAL A 28 7.99 37.85 -11.34
CA VAL A 28 8.06 36.53 -10.74
C VAL A 28 9.55 36.14 -10.66
N ILE A 29 10.01 35.85 -9.45
CA ILE A 29 11.38 35.37 -9.25
C ILE A 29 11.38 33.84 -9.33
N HIS A 30 12.18 33.29 -10.24
CA HIS A 30 12.36 31.87 -10.41
C HIS A 30 13.66 31.37 -9.79
N LYS A 31 13.60 30.24 -9.08
CA LYS A 31 14.78 29.50 -8.61
C LYS A 31 14.54 28.01 -8.70
N THR A 32 15.58 27.29 -9.01
CA THR A 32 15.58 25.83 -9.01
C THR A 32 16.55 25.34 -7.93
N PHE A 33 16.11 24.36 -7.14
CA PHE A 33 16.90 23.69 -6.11
C PHE A 33 16.86 22.19 -6.33
N THR A 34 17.95 21.50 -6.08
CA THR A 34 17.98 20.03 -6.14
C THR A 34 17.63 19.41 -4.78
N ILE A 35 17.41 18.08 -4.78
CA ILE A 35 17.13 17.30 -3.55
C ILE A 35 18.35 17.18 -2.62
N LYS A 36 19.52 17.75 -2.97
CA LYS A 36 20.72 17.74 -2.11
C LYS A 36 20.43 18.51 -0.84
N VAL A 37 20.85 17.97 0.30
CA VAL A 37 20.64 18.59 1.61
C VAL A 37 21.11 20.05 1.64
N THR A 38 22.31 20.32 1.10
CA THR A 38 22.87 21.68 1.03
C THR A 38 22.00 22.66 0.22
N GLU A 39 21.38 22.21 -0.85
CA GLU A 39 20.48 23.07 -1.65
C GLU A 39 19.10 23.23 -1.03
N LEU A 40 18.62 22.22 -0.32
CA LEU A 40 17.42 22.35 0.49
C LEU A 40 17.62 23.35 1.64
N ASP A 41 18.80 23.35 2.29
CA ASP A 41 19.17 24.35 3.27
C ASP A 41 19.22 25.76 2.65
N GLN A 42 19.81 25.90 1.46
CA GLN A 42 19.81 27.16 0.70
C GLN A 42 18.38 27.63 0.36
N MET A 43 17.50 26.72 -0.02
CA MET A 43 16.09 27.02 -0.26
C MET A 43 15.38 27.51 1.00
N VAL A 44 15.61 26.88 2.13
CA VAL A 44 15.09 27.33 3.45
C VAL A 44 15.60 28.70 3.81
N GLN A 45 16.90 28.97 3.63
CA GLN A 45 17.46 30.28 3.86
C GLN A 45 16.89 31.34 2.90
N TRP A 46 16.72 31.02 1.64
CA TRP A 46 16.10 31.92 0.66
C TRP A 46 14.65 32.26 1.07
N ILE A 47 13.83 31.27 1.47
CA ILE A 47 12.46 31.49 1.96
C ILE A 47 12.45 32.47 3.16
N ARG A 48 13.41 32.31 4.09
CA ARG A 48 13.52 33.21 5.26
C ARG A 48 13.98 34.61 4.89
N ASN A 49 14.98 34.71 4.03
CA ASN A 49 15.53 36.02 3.61
C ASN A 49 14.53 36.85 2.82
N GLU A 50 13.70 36.19 2.00
CA GLU A 50 12.63 36.87 1.25
C GLU A 50 11.37 37.13 2.10
N HIS A 51 11.38 36.74 3.39
CA HIS A 51 10.23 36.90 4.31
C HIS A 51 8.93 36.33 3.69
N VAL A 52 9.01 35.08 3.19
CA VAL A 52 7.88 34.45 2.53
C VAL A 52 6.79 34.08 3.55
N ASP A 53 5.58 34.59 3.34
CA ASP A 53 4.42 34.30 4.21
C ASP A 53 3.83 32.92 3.95
N VAL A 54 3.82 32.48 2.68
CA VAL A 54 3.16 31.25 2.25
C VAL A 54 4.06 30.42 1.35
N VAL A 55 4.34 29.19 1.76
CA VAL A 55 4.99 28.17 0.93
C VAL A 55 3.95 27.15 0.51
N ALA A 56 3.68 27.05 -0.80
CA ALA A 56 2.75 26.09 -1.37
C ALA A 56 3.48 25.10 -2.27
N ILE A 57 3.14 23.82 -2.18
CA ILE A 57 3.81 22.74 -2.90
C ILE A 57 2.75 21.94 -3.66
N GLU A 58 3.01 21.63 -4.94
CA GLU A 58 2.22 20.64 -5.65
C GLU A 58 2.47 19.25 -5.05
N GLY A 59 1.42 18.63 -4.53
CA GLY A 59 1.50 17.37 -3.75
C GLY A 59 1.76 16.13 -4.61
N SER A 60 2.94 15.98 -5.19
CA SER A 60 3.32 14.88 -6.09
C SER A 60 3.83 13.60 -5.39
N GLY A 61 3.44 13.38 -4.15
CA GLY A 61 3.71 12.13 -3.43
C GLY A 61 5.14 11.98 -2.93
N GLY A 62 5.91 11.01 -3.45
CA GLY A 62 7.26 10.71 -2.96
C GLY A 62 8.30 11.79 -3.26
N TYR A 63 8.10 12.56 -4.33
CA TYR A 63 9.06 13.58 -4.76
C TYR A 63 9.12 14.80 -3.81
N THR A 64 8.05 15.10 -3.08
CA THR A 64 8.00 16.23 -2.14
C THR A 64 8.66 15.96 -0.79
N ARG A 65 8.89 14.71 -0.43
CA ARG A 65 9.34 14.31 0.92
C ARG A 65 10.61 15.00 1.41
N PRO A 66 11.71 15.08 0.61
CA PRO A 66 12.93 15.75 1.07
C PRO A 66 12.67 17.20 1.45
N LEU A 67 11.89 17.92 0.62
CA LEU A 67 11.52 19.31 0.88
C LEU A 67 10.58 19.43 2.09
N GLU A 68 9.53 18.60 2.17
CA GLU A 68 8.62 18.58 3.32
C GLU A 68 9.38 18.38 4.63
N HIS A 69 10.41 17.51 4.63
CA HIS A 69 11.27 17.26 5.78
C HIS A 69 12.13 18.50 6.15
N ALA A 70 12.77 19.12 5.15
CA ALA A 70 13.59 20.31 5.36
C ALA A 70 12.77 21.49 5.91
N LEU A 71 11.57 21.74 5.35
CA LEU A 71 10.68 22.80 5.81
C LEU A 71 10.21 22.56 7.25
N ARG A 72 9.91 21.31 7.62
CA ARG A 72 9.54 20.96 9.00
C ARG A 72 10.68 21.15 10.00
N GLN A 73 11.88 20.69 9.65
CA GLN A 73 13.07 20.91 10.51
C GLN A 73 13.33 22.40 10.72
N ALA A 74 13.02 23.22 9.72
CA ALA A 74 13.11 24.67 9.78
C ALA A 74 11.91 25.36 10.45
N GLU A 75 10.90 24.58 10.91
CA GLU A 75 9.64 25.06 11.50
C GLU A 75 8.81 25.97 10.54
N ILE A 76 8.99 25.80 9.22
CA ILE A 76 8.26 26.52 8.20
C ILE A 76 6.96 25.77 7.87
N SER A 77 5.83 26.41 8.13
CA SER A 77 4.52 25.90 7.70
C SER A 77 4.37 25.94 6.19
N PHE A 78 3.77 24.91 5.60
CA PHE A 78 3.54 24.86 4.16
C PHE A 78 2.19 24.23 3.81
N TYR A 79 1.76 24.45 2.57
CA TYR A 79 0.45 24.05 2.04
C TYR A 79 0.66 23.07 0.89
N SER A 80 0.02 21.91 0.95
CA SER A 80 0.13 20.86 -0.08
C SER A 80 -1.15 20.84 -0.92
N ILE A 81 -1.02 21.18 -2.19
CA ILE A 81 -2.13 21.32 -3.12
C ILE A 81 -2.18 20.11 -4.04
N ASP A 82 -3.37 19.57 -4.25
CA ASP A 82 -3.59 18.41 -5.12
C ASP A 82 -3.21 18.75 -6.58
N PRO A 83 -2.40 17.90 -7.26
CA PRO A 83 -1.95 18.11 -8.63
C PRO A 83 -3.08 18.31 -9.65
N TYR A 84 -4.22 17.67 -9.44
CA TYR A 84 -5.37 17.85 -10.32
C TYR A 84 -5.94 19.26 -10.23
N ARG A 85 -5.97 19.85 -9.03
CA ARG A 85 -6.43 21.24 -8.84
C ARG A 85 -5.48 22.22 -9.51
N ILE A 86 -4.16 22.03 -9.36
CA ILE A 86 -3.14 22.84 -10.02
C ILE A 86 -3.24 22.72 -11.54
N THR A 87 -3.35 21.52 -12.07
CA THR A 87 -3.52 21.31 -13.51
C THR A 87 -4.76 22.02 -14.05
N ARG A 88 -5.89 21.96 -13.37
CA ARG A 88 -7.12 22.66 -13.77
C ARG A 88 -6.97 24.18 -13.69
N TYR A 89 -6.39 24.68 -12.62
CA TYR A 89 -6.13 26.10 -12.45
C TYR A 89 -5.19 26.62 -13.54
N ARG A 90 -4.07 25.95 -13.79
CA ARG A 90 -3.12 26.29 -14.84
C ARG A 90 -3.79 26.35 -16.22
N GLN A 91 -4.57 25.33 -16.58
CA GLN A 91 -5.29 25.29 -17.85
C GLN A 91 -6.27 26.46 -18.01
N ALA A 92 -6.92 26.87 -16.93
CA ALA A 92 -7.89 27.96 -16.95
C ALA A 92 -7.24 29.34 -17.01
N VAL A 93 -6.07 29.53 -16.36
CA VAL A 93 -5.48 30.87 -16.15
C VAL A 93 -4.21 31.09 -17.00
N LEU A 94 -3.36 30.05 -17.17
CA LEU A 94 -2.04 30.17 -17.82
C LEU A 94 -1.95 29.45 -19.18
N GLY A 95 -3.02 28.79 -19.61
CA GLY A 95 -3.11 28.07 -20.89
C GLY A 95 -2.62 26.62 -20.82
N GLN A 96 -2.61 25.96 -21.99
CA GLN A 96 -2.40 24.50 -22.05
C GLN A 96 -0.92 24.06 -22.08
N HIS A 97 0.01 24.95 -22.37
CA HIS A 97 1.42 24.57 -22.46
C HIS A 97 2.03 24.24 -21.09
N LYS A 98 2.48 23.00 -20.93
CA LYS A 98 3.13 22.52 -19.71
C LYS A 98 4.62 22.89 -19.71
N ASN A 99 5.05 23.52 -18.61
CA ASN A 99 6.45 23.82 -18.31
C ASN A 99 6.56 23.92 -16.79
N ASN A 100 7.61 23.36 -16.18
CA ASN A 100 7.78 23.34 -14.73
C ASN A 100 7.74 24.74 -14.09
N GLN A 101 8.31 25.76 -14.76
CA GLN A 101 8.22 27.17 -14.30
C GLN A 101 6.76 27.65 -14.25
N LYS A 102 5.97 27.36 -15.28
CA LYS A 102 4.54 27.71 -15.30
C LYS A 102 3.75 26.92 -14.27
N ASP A 103 4.13 25.69 -13.98
CA ASP A 103 3.49 24.88 -12.98
C ASP A 103 3.81 25.44 -11.57
N ALA A 104 5.05 25.86 -11.28
CA ALA A 104 5.39 26.56 -10.04
C ALA A 104 4.66 27.90 -9.88
N ILE A 105 4.55 28.70 -10.98
CA ILE A 105 3.75 29.95 -11.00
C ILE A 105 2.28 29.63 -10.68
N ALA A 106 1.71 28.58 -11.28
CA ALA A 106 0.33 28.17 -11.04
C ALA A 106 0.09 27.82 -9.58
N VAL A 107 1.04 27.14 -8.93
CA VAL A 107 0.98 26.81 -7.50
C VAL A 107 0.97 28.08 -6.65
N ALA A 108 1.87 29.03 -6.92
CA ALA A 108 1.94 30.30 -6.19
C ALA A 108 0.65 31.13 -6.34
N HIS A 109 0.16 31.28 -7.56
CA HIS A 109 -1.07 32.03 -7.83
C HIS A 109 -2.32 31.34 -7.25
N PHE A 110 -2.40 30.01 -7.31
CA PHE A 110 -3.49 29.28 -6.67
C PHE A 110 -3.49 29.50 -5.15
N ALA A 111 -2.33 29.41 -4.51
CA ALA A 111 -2.21 29.66 -3.07
C ALA A 111 -2.63 31.08 -2.71
N ARG A 112 -2.22 32.10 -3.51
CA ARG A 112 -2.64 33.49 -3.35
C ARG A 112 -4.15 33.62 -3.46
N GLN A 113 -4.77 33.02 -4.47
CA GLN A 113 -6.22 33.07 -4.64
C GLN A 113 -6.93 32.45 -3.44
N GLN A 114 -6.47 31.27 -2.98
CA GLN A 114 -7.06 30.60 -1.81
C GLN A 114 -6.89 31.41 -0.51
N ALA A 115 -5.79 32.17 -0.39
CA ALA A 115 -5.59 33.05 0.75
C ALA A 115 -6.60 34.23 0.72
N ILE A 116 -6.86 34.79 -0.45
CA ILE A 116 -7.87 35.88 -0.64
C ILE A 116 -9.28 35.37 -0.35
N GLU A 117 -9.61 34.15 -0.78
CA GLU A 117 -10.91 33.50 -0.56
C GLU A 117 -11.09 32.99 0.89
N GLY A 118 -10.03 32.96 1.69
CA GLY A 118 -10.05 32.46 3.07
C GLY A 118 -9.97 30.94 3.21
N ASP A 119 -9.73 30.23 2.11
CA ASP A 119 -9.75 28.75 2.04
C ASP A 119 -8.35 28.12 2.13
N LEU A 120 -7.28 28.90 2.24
CA LEU A 120 -5.89 28.43 2.20
C LEU A 120 -5.59 27.38 3.30
N GLU A 121 -6.13 27.59 4.50
CA GLU A 121 -5.88 26.68 5.65
C GLU A 121 -6.36 25.25 5.41
N ALA A 122 -7.31 25.02 4.49
CA ALA A 122 -7.73 23.69 4.09
C ALA A 122 -6.61 22.86 3.41
N TYR A 123 -5.57 23.53 2.91
CA TYR A 123 -4.42 22.92 2.25
C TYR A 123 -3.20 22.79 3.18
N ARG A 124 -3.26 23.31 4.40
CA ARG A 124 -2.15 23.25 5.36
C ARG A 124 -1.73 21.80 5.60
N ARG A 125 -0.41 21.56 5.52
CA ARG A 125 0.14 20.23 5.74
C ARG A 125 0.34 19.98 7.25
N THR A 126 -0.61 19.28 7.87
CA THR A 126 -0.62 18.99 9.31
C THR A 126 -0.23 17.56 9.65
N TRP A 127 -0.11 16.69 8.64
CA TRP A 127 0.20 15.27 8.84
C TRP A 127 1.18 14.77 7.77
N PHE A 128 2.00 13.79 8.14
CA PHE A 128 3.06 13.26 7.29
C PHE A 128 2.88 11.75 7.10
N PRO A 129 2.78 11.27 5.84
CA PRO A 129 2.54 9.84 5.59
C PRO A 129 3.62 8.92 6.16
N ASP A 130 4.87 9.41 6.23
CA ASP A 130 6.03 8.60 6.65
C ASP A 130 6.07 8.35 8.16
N GLU A 131 5.40 9.18 8.93
CA GLU A 131 5.24 9.03 10.38
C GLU A 131 4.03 8.19 10.76
N THR A 132 3.36 7.60 9.78
CA THR A 132 2.17 6.77 9.97
C THR A 132 2.43 5.34 9.53
N LEU A 133 1.50 4.46 9.83
CA LEU A 133 1.47 3.10 9.31
C LEU A 133 1.37 2.99 7.78
N ARG A 134 1.17 4.11 7.07
CA ARG A 134 0.87 4.10 5.63
C ARG A 134 1.95 3.45 4.75
N PRO A 135 3.25 3.77 4.87
CA PRO A 135 4.28 3.11 4.06
C PRO A 135 4.32 1.61 4.31
N LEU A 136 4.23 1.20 5.57
CA LEU A 136 4.28 -0.20 5.99
C LEU A 136 3.08 -0.98 5.44
N VAL A 137 1.86 -0.44 5.59
CA VAL A 137 0.62 -1.04 5.07
C VAL A 137 0.64 -1.14 3.55
N ARG A 138 1.12 -0.10 2.86
CA ARG A 138 1.22 -0.12 1.39
C ARG A 138 2.23 -1.13 0.89
N LEU A 139 3.37 -1.27 1.56
CA LEU A 139 4.37 -2.29 1.24
C LEU A 139 3.80 -3.70 1.45
N TYR A 140 3.09 -3.94 2.57
CA TYR A 140 2.38 -5.19 2.83
C TYR A 140 1.41 -5.54 1.70
N GLU A 141 0.54 -4.60 1.30
CA GLU A 141 -0.42 -4.82 0.22
C GLU A 141 0.26 -5.06 -1.13
N GLN A 142 1.37 -4.37 -1.40
CA GLN A 142 2.15 -4.57 -2.61
C GLN A 142 2.71 -5.99 -2.65
N LYS A 143 3.41 -6.42 -1.59
CA LYS A 143 4.00 -7.77 -1.50
C LYS A 143 2.95 -8.87 -1.55
N GLN A 144 1.79 -8.66 -0.96
CA GLN A 144 0.68 -9.60 -1.04
C GLN A 144 0.14 -9.74 -2.47
N ARG A 145 0.04 -8.64 -3.23
CA ARG A 145 -0.36 -8.68 -4.64
C ARG A 145 0.70 -9.37 -5.51
N GLU A 146 1.98 -9.10 -5.26
CA GLU A 146 3.09 -9.76 -5.96
C GLU A 146 3.06 -11.28 -5.71
N ALA A 147 2.92 -11.71 -4.46
CA ALA A 147 2.79 -13.13 -4.11
C ALA A 147 1.59 -13.78 -4.82
N THR A 148 0.44 -13.11 -4.85
CA THR A 148 -0.75 -13.63 -5.55
C THR A 148 -0.51 -13.78 -7.05
N ARG A 149 0.20 -12.85 -7.69
CA ARG A 149 0.54 -12.91 -9.12
C ARG A 149 1.45 -14.11 -9.41
N GLU A 150 2.49 -14.33 -8.60
CA GLU A 150 3.40 -15.46 -8.79
C GLU A 150 2.68 -16.81 -8.57
N ILE A 151 1.82 -16.91 -7.57
CA ILE A 151 0.99 -18.09 -7.34
C ILE A 151 0.07 -18.36 -8.54
N ASN A 152 -0.56 -17.33 -9.12
CA ASN A 152 -1.41 -17.50 -10.29
C ASN A 152 -0.59 -17.95 -11.53
N ARG A 153 0.64 -17.45 -11.70
CA ARG A 153 1.56 -17.91 -12.75
C ARG A 153 1.95 -19.37 -12.56
N LEU A 154 2.21 -19.81 -11.32
CA LEU A 154 2.45 -21.22 -11.01
C LEU A 154 1.26 -22.09 -11.39
N TRP A 155 0.04 -21.69 -11.07
CA TRP A 155 -1.17 -22.42 -11.48
C TRP A 155 -1.24 -22.61 -12.98
N GLN A 156 -1.01 -21.55 -13.77
CA GLN A 156 -1.03 -21.62 -15.23
C GLN A 156 0.05 -22.54 -15.77
N ARG A 157 1.28 -22.48 -15.23
CA ARG A 157 2.38 -23.36 -15.66
C ARG A 157 2.07 -24.83 -15.38
N ILE A 158 1.63 -25.15 -14.16
CA ILE A 158 1.26 -26.53 -13.82
C ILE A 158 0.14 -27.04 -14.72
N GLN A 159 -0.90 -26.23 -14.98
CA GLN A 159 -1.98 -26.59 -15.86
C GLN A 159 -1.49 -26.88 -17.29
N ASN A 160 -0.51 -26.12 -17.79
CA ASN A 160 0.06 -26.32 -19.13
C ASN A 160 0.94 -27.58 -19.21
N ILE A 161 1.54 -28.01 -18.09
CA ILE A 161 2.36 -29.22 -18.03
C ILE A 161 1.48 -30.45 -17.94
N SER A 162 0.52 -30.46 -17.01
CA SER A 162 -0.38 -31.58 -16.76
C SER A 162 -1.70 -31.10 -16.15
N GLY A 163 -2.78 -31.30 -16.90
CA GLY A 163 -4.15 -31.05 -16.45
C GLY A 163 -4.50 -31.91 -15.22
N ASP A 164 -4.07 -33.16 -15.21
CA ASP A 164 -4.35 -34.09 -14.12
C ASP A 164 -3.64 -33.68 -12.83
N MET A 165 -2.35 -33.29 -12.90
CA MET A 165 -1.63 -32.75 -11.76
C MET A 165 -2.26 -31.46 -11.24
N PHE A 166 -2.67 -30.56 -12.14
CA PHE A 166 -3.39 -29.33 -11.78
C PHE A 166 -4.69 -29.63 -11.02
N LEU A 167 -5.50 -30.58 -11.50
CA LEU A 167 -6.75 -30.98 -10.86
C LEU A 167 -6.48 -31.65 -9.49
N ALA A 168 -5.52 -32.56 -9.42
CA ALA A 168 -5.14 -33.25 -8.18
C ALA A 168 -4.68 -32.25 -7.11
N LEU A 169 -3.81 -31.29 -7.47
CA LEU A 169 -3.38 -30.23 -6.56
C LEU A 169 -4.54 -29.33 -6.12
N ARG A 170 -5.52 -29.10 -6.96
CA ARG A 170 -6.71 -28.30 -6.63
C ARG A 170 -7.61 -29.02 -5.64
N THR A 171 -7.82 -30.33 -5.81
CA THR A 171 -8.69 -31.15 -4.94
C THR A 171 -8.09 -31.38 -3.55
N LEU A 172 -6.75 -31.41 -3.42
CA LEU A 172 -6.09 -31.56 -2.11
C LEU A 172 -6.53 -30.50 -1.06
N THR A 173 -7.14 -29.43 -1.50
CA THR A 173 -7.58 -28.32 -0.64
C THR A 173 -9.09 -28.12 -0.59
N GLU A 174 -9.87 -28.94 -1.28
CA GLU A 174 -11.32 -28.94 -1.18
C GLU A 174 -11.73 -29.31 0.26
N GLY A 175 -12.41 -28.38 0.92
CA GLY A 175 -12.78 -28.48 2.34
C GLY A 175 -12.00 -27.56 3.29
N SER A 176 -10.94 -26.92 2.84
CA SER A 176 -10.30 -25.82 3.60
C SER A 176 -10.93 -24.47 3.23
N ARG A 177 -11.30 -23.66 4.23
CA ARG A 177 -11.78 -22.28 4.01
C ARG A 177 -10.81 -21.40 3.20
N ASN A 178 -9.57 -21.83 3.03
CA ASN A 178 -8.52 -21.19 2.24
C ASN A 178 -8.17 -22.05 1.01
N SER A 179 -9.06 -22.16 0.08
CA SER A 179 -9.12 -23.03 -1.09
C SER A 179 -8.06 -22.78 -2.20
N ARG A 180 -6.83 -22.44 -1.86
CA ARG A 180 -5.75 -22.29 -2.85
C ARG A 180 -4.53 -23.10 -2.42
N CYS A 181 -4.42 -24.35 -2.90
CA CYS A 181 -3.33 -25.25 -2.57
C CYS A 181 -1.96 -24.59 -2.80
N LEU A 182 -1.71 -24.00 -3.94
CA LEU A 182 -0.45 -23.31 -4.25
C LEU A 182 -0.14 -22.12 -3.32
N SER A 183 -1.10 -21.67 -2.50
CA SER A 183 -0.80 -20.66 -1.48
C SER A 183 -0.20 -21.25 -0.21
N GLN A 184 -0.13 -22.58 -0.08
CA GLN A 184 0.46 -23.25 1.07
C GLN A 184 1.99 -23.27 0.98
N GLN A 185 2.65 -22.88 2.06
CA GLN A 185 4.12 -22.81 2.07
C GLN A 185 4.79 -24.14 1.80
N TRP A 186 4.24 -25.24 2.33
CA TRP A 186 4.79 -26.57 2.12
C TRP A 186 4.83 -26.95 0.64
N LEU A 187 3.79 -26.61 -0.14
CA LEU A 187 3.77 -26.93 -1.57
C LEU A 187 4.74 -26.06 -2.35
N LEU A 188 4.85 -24.79 -2.00
CA LEU A 188 5.85 -23.91 -2.61
C LEU A 188 7.28 -24.38 -2.33
N LYS A 189 7.54 -24.89 -1.12
CA LYS A 189 8.83 -25.53 -0.78
C LYS A 189 9.10 -26.74 -1.69
N ILE A 190 8.14 -27.64 -1.86
CA ILE A 190 8.30 -28.82 -2.71
C ILE A 190 8.56 -28.41 -4.16
N LEU A 191 7.79 -27.50 -4.73
CA LEU A 191 7.99 -27.03 -6.10
C LEU A 191 9.32 -26.30 -6.30
N ALA A 192 9.84 -25.63 -5.28
CA ALA A 192 11.15 -25.00 -5.33
C ALA A 192 12.30 -26.01 -5.31
N TRP A 193 12.15 -27.13 -4.58
CA TRP A 193 13.16 -28.17 -4.46
C TRP A 193 13.06 -29.26 -5.55
N TYR A 194 11.83 -29.58 -5.96
CA TYR A 194 11.50 -30.61 -6.94
C TYR A 194 10.61 -30.02 -8.04
N PRO A 195 11.19 -29.17 -8.92
CA PRO A 195 10.42 -28.52 -9.99
C PRO A 195 10.02 -29.49 -11.11
N ASP A 196 10.66 -30.65 -11.21
CA ASP A 196 10.28 -31.72 -12.12
C ASP A 196 9.17 -32.58 -11.50
N LEU A 197 7.94 -32.35 -11.95
CA LEU A 197 6.75 -33.06 -11.44
C LEU A 197 6.80 -34.56 -11.71
N THR A 198 7.55 -35.02 -12.72
CA THR A 198 7.71 -36.45 -13.01
C THR A 198 8.46 -37.18 -11.88
N THR A 199 9.36 -36.48 -11.19
CA THR A 199 10.12 -37.04 -10.07
C THR A 199 9.28 -37.28 -8.82
N TRP A 200 8.08 -36.70 -8.73
CA TRP A 200 7.23 -36.86 -7.55
C TRP A 200 6.72 -38.30 -7.37
N GLN A 201 6.70 -39.11 -8.42
CA GLN A 201 6.42 -40.56 -8.32
C GLN A 201 7.41 -41.29 -7.39
N THR A 202 8.63 -40.77 -7.24
CA THR A 202 9.69 -41.38 -6.42
C THR A 202 9.72 -40.85 -4.98
N PHE A 203 8.81 -39.96 -4.60
CA PHE A 203 8.81 -39.36 -3.27
C PHE A 203 8.71 -40.44 -2.16
N THR A 204 9.48 -40.21 -1.09
CA THR A 204 9.40 -40.95 0.16
C THR A 204 8.89 -40.01 1.28
N ARG A 205 8.26 -40.61 2.30
CA ARG A 205 7.75 -39.84 3.45
C ARG A 205 8.86 -39.03 4.13
N ASP A 206 10.02 -39.66 4.36
CA ASP A 206 11.15 -38.99 5.01
C ASP A 206 11.77 -37.90 4.14
N GLY A 207 11.82 -38.11 2.82
CA GLY A 207 12.28 -37.09 1.87
C GLY A 207 11.39 -35.83 1.90
N ILE A 208 10.08 -36.03 1.89
CA ILE A 208 9.12 -34.93 1.96
C ILE A 208 9.20 -34.21 3.30
N ALA A 209 9.24 -34.96 4.42
CA ALA A 209 9.31 -34.38 5.77
C ALA A 209 10.51 -33.43 5.93
N LYS A 210 11.66 -33.79 5.38
CA LYS A 210 12.89 -32.98 5.39
C LYS A 210 12.71 -31.64 4.61
N VAL A 211 12.00 -31.68 3.49
CA VAL A 211 11.81 -30.46 2.64
C VAL A 211 10.81 -29.49 3.24
N ILE A 212 9.70 -30.02 3.76
CA ILE A 212 8.66 -29.14 4.33
C ILE A 212 9.01 -28.67 5.75
N ASP A 213 10.07 -29.28 6.36
CA ASP A 213 10.51 -28.95 7.73
C ASP A 213 9.36 -29.06 8.77
N GLU A 214 8.52 -30.07 8.57
CA GLU A 214 7.32 -30.30 9.38
C GLU A 214 7.00 -31.80 9.45
N ASN A 215 6.79 -32.29 10.64
CA ASN A 215 6.36 -33.68 10.87
C ASN A 215 4.83 -33.80 10.83
N ARG A 216 4.19 -33.16 9.85
CA ARG A 216 2.72 -33.14 9.68
C ARG A 216 2.28 -34.33 8.82
N THR A 217 2.07 -35.47 9.44
CA THR A 217 1.66 -36.73 8.79
C THR A 217 0.56 -36.54 7.76
N ARG A 218 -0.50 -35.76 8.10
CA ARG A 218 -1.63 -35.51 7.19
C ARG A 218 -1.23 -34.74 5.90
N ILE A 219 -0.22 -33.87 5.95
CA ILE A 219 0.25 -33.16 4.74
C ILE A 219 1.10 -34.13 3.91
N ILE A 220 1.96 -34.91 4.56
CA ILE A 220 2.80 -35.93 3.90
C ILE A 220 1.89 -36.93 3.18
N ASP A 221 0.83 -37.44 3.83
CA ASP A 221 -0.14 -38.36 3.21
C ASP A 221 -0.74 -37.77 1.94
N LYS A 222 -1.20 -36.53 2.00
CA LYS A 222 -1.76 -35.81 0.82
C LYS A 222 -0.75 -35.65 -0.33
N ILE A 223 0.53 -35.47 0.00
CA ILE A 223 1.57 -35.35 -1.03
C ILE A 223 1.85 -36.74 -1.62
N MET A 224 1.80 -37.79 -0.80
CA MET A 224 1.99 -39.17 -1.27
C MET A 224 0.87 -39.60 -2.23
N GLU A 225 -0.37 -39.10 -2.08
CA GLU A 225 -1.47 -39.34 -3.01
C GLU A 225 -1.21 -38.78 -4.44
N LEU A 226 -0.26 -37.84 -4.58
CA LEU A 226 0.10 -37.29 -5.89
C LEU A 226 1.06 -38.16 -6.70
N LYS A 227 1.62 -39.27 -6.10
CA LYS A 227 2.60 -40.12 -6.79
C LYS A 227 2.05 -40.78 -8.04
N ASP A 228 0.83 -41.30 -7.96
CA ASP A 228 0.19 -41.99 -9.09
C ASP A 228 -0.15 -40.97 -10.23
N VAL A 229 -0.52 -39.75 -9.85
CA VAL A 229 -0.72 -38.69 -10.83
C VAL A 229 0.59 -38.26 -11.46
N ALA A 230 1.66 -38.18 -10.67
CA ALA A 230 2.99 -37.80 -11.16
C ALA A 230 3.57 -38.83 -12.13
N ALA A 231 3.25 -40.12 -11.97
CA ALA A 231 3.66 -41.18 -12.88
C ALA A 231 3.11 -41.01 -14.30
N ASN A 232 1.99 -40.30 -14.44
CA ASN A 232 1.34 -40.03 -15.72
C ASN A 232 1.75 -38.65 -16.32
N VAL A 233 2.61 -37.89 -15.66
CA VAL A 233 3.10 -36.61 -16.19
C VAL A 233 4.14 -36.87 -17.26
N SER A 234 3.91 -36.36 -18.48
CA SER A 234 4.88 -36.45 -19.56
C SER A 234 6.12 -35.60 -19.25
N PRO A 235 7.34 -36.07 -19.63
CA PRO A 235 8.55 -35.26 -19.51
C PRO A 235 8.43 -33.93 -20.23
N TYR A 236 8.97 -32.87 -19.64
CA TYR A 236 8.97 -31.53 -20.19
C TYR A 236 10.34 -30.85 -20.07
N SER A 237 10.52 -29.71 -20.74
CA SER A 237 11.83 -29.09 -20.89
C SER A 237 12.43 -28.64 -19.55
N VAL A 238 13.77 -28.66 -19.45
CA VAL A 238 14.52 -28.13 -18.31
C VAL A 238 14.21 -26.65 -18.09
N VAL A 239 13.95 -25.89 -19.17
CA VAL A 239 13.57 -24.47 -19.08
C VAL A 239 12.27 -24.32 -18.28
N THR A 240 11.27 -25.15 -18.55
CA THR A 240 9.99 -25.14 -17.82
C THR A 240 10.18 -25.55 -16.35
N GLN A 241 11.09 -26.49 -16.06
CA GLN A 241 11.43 -26.84 -14.67
C GLN A 241 12.06 -25.66 -13.93
N VAL A 242 13.00 -24.96 -14.55
CA VAL A 242 13.62 -23.74 -14.00
C VAL A 242 12.57 -22.64 -13.78
N GLU A 243 11.65 -22.45 -14.70
CA GLU A 243 10.55 -21.48 -14.54
C GLU A 243 9.65 -21.81 -13.35
N LEU A 244 9.30 -23.07 -13.13
CA LEU A 244 8.55 -23.52 -11.96
C LEU A 244 9.33 -23.25 -10.67
N GLN A 245 10.61 -23.61 -10.65
CA GLN A 245 11.49 -23.42 -9.50
C GLN A 245 11.60 -21.93 -9.11
N VAL A 246 11.88 -21.07 -10.07
CA VAL A 246 12.03 -19.63 -9.86
C VAL A 246 10.71 -19.02 -9.36
N ALA A 247 9.58 -19.37 -9.98
CA ALA A 247 8.29 -18.84 -9.58
C ALA A 247 7.87 -19.32 -8.18
N ALA A 248 8.13 -20.60 -7.85
CA ALA A 248 7.84 -21.15 -6.51
C ALA A 248 8.71 -20.50 -5.42
N SER A 249 10.01 -20.36 -5.67
CA SER A 249 10.97 -19.72 -4.76
C SER A 249 10.60 -18.25 -4.54
N THR A 250 10.26 -17.51 -5.62
CA THR A 250 9.82 -16.12 -5.54
C THR A 250 8.53 -15.99 -4.74
N ALA A 251 7.54 -16.85 -4.99
CA ALA A 251 6.27 -16.84 -4.25
C ALA A 251 6.51 -17.12 -2.76
N LEU A 252 7.42 -18.06 -2.42
CA LEU A 252 7.78 -18.39 -1.05
C LEU A 252 8.43 -17.19 -0.34
N ALA A 253 9.42 -16.55 -0.96
CA ALA A 253 10.10 -15.37 -0.42
C ALA A 253 9.11 -14.19 -0.20
N LEU A 254 8.21 -13.95 -1.16
CA LEU A 254 7.17 -12.93 -1.03
C LEU A 254 6.21 -13.23 0.12
N LYS A 255 5.83 -14.49 0.33
CA LYS A 255 4.98 -14.87 1.48
C LYS A 255 5.68 -14.68 2.82
N GLN A 256 6.98 -14.95 2.89
CA GLN A 256 7.79 -14.67 4.08
C GLN A 256 7.83 -13.16 4.37
N ALA A 257 8.08 -12.35 3.34
CA ALA A 257 8.04 -10.89 3.47
C ALA A 257 6.68 -10.37 3.94
N VAL A 258 5.57 -10.90 3.38
CA VAL A 258 4.21 -10.57 3.82
C VAL A 258 4.01 -10.91 5.30
N ARG A 259 4.52 -12.05 5.76
CA ARG A 259 4.41 -12.46 7.18
C ARG A 259 5.19 -11.53 8.11
N LEU A 260 6.41 -11.15 7.74
CA LEU A 260 7.22 -10.20 8.51
C LEU A 260 6.51 -8.84 8.62
N LEU A 261 6.02 -8.32 7.50
CA LEU A 261 5.28 -7.06 7.46
C LEU A 261 3.98 -7.13 8.27
N TYR A 262 3.30 -8.28 8.26
CA TYR A 262 2.11 -8.50 9.08
C TYR A 262 2.42 -8.35 10.57
N HIS A 263 3.46 -9.01 11.07
CA HIS A 263 3.84 -8.91 12.49
C HIS A 263 4.31 -7.50 12.87
N GLN A 264 5.02 -6.81 11.98
CA GLN A 264 5.38 -5.42 12.23
C GLN A 264 4.14 -4.52 12.32
N ILE A 265 3.16 -4.71 11.43
CA ILE A 265 1.89 -3.98 11.48
C ILE A 265 1.13 -4.29 12.78
N GLU A 266 1.10 -5.55 13.21
CA GLU A 266 0.46 -5.92 14.49
C GLU A 266 1.11 -5.20 15.68
N ALA A 267 2.43 -5.13 15.72
CA ALA A 267 3.16 -4.45 16.79
C ALA A 267 2.84 -2.94 16.84
N GLU A 268 2.82 -2.27 15.68
CA GLU A 268 2.48 -0.85 15.57
C GLU A 268 1.01 -0.56 15.94
N VAL A 269 0.10 -1.43 15.48
CA VAL A 269 -1.34 -1.33 15.77
C VAL A 269 -1.61 -1.46 17.27
N ALA A 270 -0.87 -2.33 17.96
CA ALA A 270 -1.02 -2.54 19.41
C ALA A 270 -0.63 -1.30 20.26
N GLN A 271 0.14 -0.39 19.71
CA GLN A 271 0.58 0.84 20.37
C GLN A 271 -0.27 2.07 20.01
N ASN A 272 -1.22 1.95 19.10
CA ASN A 272 -1.99 3.08 18.57
C ASN A 272 -3.45 3.02 19.03
N ASN A 273 -3.89 4.00 19.83
CA ASN A 273 -5.23 4.06 20.39
C ASN A 273 -6.34 4.08 19.34
N ALA A 274 -6.11 4.77 18.21
CA ALA A 274 -7.10 4.84 17.13
C ALA A 274 -7.32 3.49 16.47
N THR A 275 -6.25 2.73 16.20
CA THR A 275 -6.36 1.38 15.63
C THR A 275 -6.97 0.39 16.63
N LEU A 276 -6.57 0.45 17.90
CA LEU A 276 -7.19 -0.35 18.96
C LEU A 276 -8.68 -0.06 19.10
N ARG A 277 -9.10 1.20 18.95
CA ARG A 277 -10.51 1.58 18.95
C ARG A 277 -11.28 0.95 17.79
N LEU A 278 -10.69 0.94 16.58
CA LEU A 278 -11.28 0.29 15.40
C LEU A 278 -11.37 -1.24 15.56
N MET A 279 -10.42 -1.87 16.23
CA MET A 279 -10.43 -3.32 16.46
C MET A 279 -11.50 -3.80 17.43
N LYS A 280 -12.13 -2.90 18.21
CA LYS A 280 -13.29 -3.23 19.06
C LYS A 280 -14.52 -3.65 18.24
N TYR A 281 -14.53 -3.35 16.95
CA TYR A 281 -15.59 -3.82 16.05
C TYR A 281 -15.30 -5.26 15.60
N GLY A 282 -16.19 -6.19 15.90
CA GLY A 282 -16.06 -7.59 15.51
C GLY A 282 -15.82 -7.75 14.01
N GLY A 283 -14.80 -8.54 13.64
CA GLY A 283 -14.39 -8.74 12.25
C GLY A 283 -13.41 -7.68 11.69
N ILE A 284 -13.03 -6.68 12.51
CA ILE A 284 -11.98 -5.72 12.18
C ILE A 284 -10.69 -6.16 12.88
N GLY A 285 -9.82 -6.83 12.16
CA GLY A 285 -8.49 -7.22 12.66
C GLY A 285 -7.44 -6.14 12.45
N ALA A 286 -6.20 -6.38 12.93
CA ALA A 286 -5.10 -5.46 12.90
C ALA A 286 -4.84 -4.86 11.51
N ILE A 287 -4.79 -5.70 10.46
CA ILE A 287 -4.58 -5.22 9.09
C ILE A 287 -5.69 -4.29 8.61
N THR A 288 -6.95 -4.63 8.86
CA THR A 288 -8.08 -3.78 8.43
C THR A 288 -8.08 -2.45 9.18
N ALA A 289 -7.79 -2.46 10.49
CA ALA A 289 -7.66 -1.27 11.30
C ALA A 289 -6.49 -0.39 10.82
N ALA A 290 -5.32 -0.99 10.55
CA ALA A 290 -4.16 -0.31 10.01
C ALA A 290 -4.42 0.31 8.64
N GLN A 291 -5.09 -0.41 7.74
CA GLN A 291 -5.47 0.09 6.41
C GLN A 291 -6.41 1.31 6.50
N ILE A 292 -7.42 1.25 7.37
CA ILE A 292 -8.35 2.36 7.57
C ILE A 292 -7.61 3.56 8.14
N PHE A 293 -6.88 3.36 9.25
CA PHE A 293 -6.17 4.43 9.94
C PHE A 293 -5.11 5.08 9.05
N SER A 294 -4.30 4.28 8.35
CA SER A 294 -3.22 4.78 7.49
C SER A 294 -3.73 5.63 6.31
N GLU A 295 -4.88 5.31 5.75
CA GLU A 295 -5.45 6.09 4.64
C GLU A 295 -6.25 7.32 5.11
N ILE A 296 -6.82 7.28 6.32
CA ILE A 296 -7.43 8.45 6.98
C ILE A 296 -6.31 9.39 7.47
N ALA A 297 -5.27 8.84 8.08
CA ALA A 297 -4.16 9.51 8.74
C ALA A 297 -4.62 10.41 9.91
N ASP A 298 -4.98 11.65 9.63
CA ASP A 298 -5.52 12.58 10.62
C ASP A 298 -7.03 12.77 10.37
N ILE A 299 -7.84 12.44 11.36
CA ILE A 299 -9.29 12.56 11.29
C ILE A 299 -9.76 14.02 11.30
N SER A 300 -8.93 14.96 11.77
CA SER A 300 -9.24 16.39 11.79
C SER A 300 -9.41 16.98 10.39
N ARG A 301 -8.78 16.36 9.36
CA ARG A 301 -8.92 16.71 7.94
C ARG A 301 -10.35 16.66 7.43
N PHE A 302 -11.22 15.94 8.11
CA PHE A 302 -12.59 15.73 7.69
C PHE A 302 -13.54 16.52 8.62
N PRO A 303 -14.22 17.55 8.11
CA PRO A 303 -15.17 18.33 8.91
C PRO A 303 -16.29 17.45 9.49
N ASN A 304 -16.75 16.45 8.74
CA ASN A 304 -17.78 15.50 9.16
C ASN A 304 -17.62 14.13 8.47
N ASP A 305 -18.47 13.17 8.85
CA ASP A 305 -18.46 11.81 8.31
C ASP A 305 -18.83 11.75 6.81
N ASP A 306 -19.61 12.69 6.30
CA ASP A 306 -19.94 12.75 4.87
C ASP A 306 -18.73 13.11 4.00
N HIS A 307 -17.83 13.97 4.50
CA HIS A 307 -16.55 14.25 3.83
C HIS A 307 -15.64 13.02 3.81
N LEU A 308 -15.55 12.29 4.92
CA LEU A 308 -14.82 11.03 4.97
C LEU A 308 -15.45 9.97 4.05
N ALA A 309 -16.77 9.85 4.04
CA ALA A 309 -17.48 8.94 3.13
C ALA A 309 -17.24 9.30 1.66
N SER A 310 -17.23 10.59 1.34
CA SER A 310 -16.95 11.10 -0.01
C SER A 310 -15.50 10.78 -0.42
N TYR A 311 -14.54 11.01 0.48
CA TYR A 311 -13.13 10.67 0.28
C TYR A 311 -12.93 9.16 0.07
N ALA A 312 -13.69 8.31 0.77
CA ALA A 312 -13.70 6.87 0.61
C ALA A 312 -14.53 6.38 -0.60
N GLY A 313 -15.10 7.27 -1.42
CA GLY A 313 -15.95 6.89 -2.55
C GLY A 313 -17.27 6.21 -2.16
N LEU A 314 -17.74 6.47 -0.95
CA LEU A 314 -18.99 5.96 -0.37
C LEU A 314 -20.05 7.08 -0.22
N GLY A 315 -19.71 8.31 -0.61
CA GLY A 315 -20.59 9.46 -0.60
C GLY A 315 -21.78 9.28 -1.55
N ARG A 316 -22.89 9.93 -1.25
CA ARG A 316 -23.99 10.11 -2.19
C ARG A 316 -23.75 11.43 -2.93
N ARG A 317 -23.70 11.38 -4.25
CA ARG A 317 -23.80 12.57 -5.08
C ARG A 317 -25.11 12.46 -5.85
N GLU A 318 -26.07 13.23 -5.42
CA GLU A 318 -27.28 13.46 -6.21
C GLU A 318 -26.96 14.54 -7.24
N HIS A 319 -27.08 14.19 -8.51
CA HIS A 319 -27.08 15.18 -9.58
C HIS A 319 -28.54 15.45 -9.94
N LYS A 320 -29.07 16.55 -9.47
CA LYS A 320 -30.39 17.05 -9.91
C LYS A 320 -30.21 17.79 -11.22
N THR A 321 -30.59 17.16 -12.31
CA THR A 321 -30.91 17.87 -13.58
C THR A 321 -32.42 17.95 -13.63
N GLY A 322 -32.97 19.12 -13.96
CA GLY A 322 -34.39 19.54 -13.82
C GLY A 322 -35.52 18.49 -13.89
N ILE A 323 -35.33 17.32 -14.50
CA ILE A 323 -36.37 16.29 -14.69
C ILE A 323 -35.95 14.90 -14.09
N GLY A 324 -34.75 14.75 -13.54
CA GLY A 324 -34.31 13.46 -13.00
C GLY A 324 -33.10 13.55 -12.05
N THR A 325 -33.08 12.61 -11.08
CA THR A 325 -31.96 12.45 -10.16
C THR A 325 -31.10 11.28 -10.62
N THR A 326 -29.91 11.53 -11.15
CA THR A 326 -28.95 10.48 -11.52
C THR A 326 -27.77 10.47 -10.52
N GLU A 327 -27.43 9.31 -10.00
CA GLU A 327 -26.17 9.13 -9.23
C GLU A 327 -24.96 9.18 -10.17
N ARG A 328 -24.19 10.25 -10.10
CA ARG A 328 -22.90 10.30 -10.79
C ARG A 328 -21.82 9.62 -9.97
N LYS A 329 -21.02 8.76 -10.62
CA LYS A 329 -19.82 8.17 -10.00
C LYS A 329 -18.81 9.28 -9.68
N THR A 330 -18.31 9.31 -8.46
CA THR A 330 -17.20 10.16 -8.07
C THR A 330 -15.93 9.62 -8.74
N PHE A 331 -15.27 10.42 -9.57
CA PHE A 331 -14.04 10.00 -10.26
C PHE A 331 -12.80 10.08 -9.36
N MET A 332 -12.83 10.92 -8.32
CA MET A 332 -11.71 11.13 -7.42
C MET A 332 -12.08 10.70 -6.00
N PHE A 333 -11.57 9.55 -5.60
CA PHE A 333 -11.72 9.04 -4.24
C PHE A 333 -10.57 8.07 -3.92
N ASN A 334 -10.37 7.79 -2.64
CA ASN A 334 -9.37 6.83 -2.19
C ASN A 334 -9.86 5.40 -2.42
N HIS A 335 -9.39 4.76 -3.51
CA HIS A 335 -9.75 3.41 -3.88
C HIS A 335 -9.36 2.36 -2.82
N ARG A 336 -8.23 2.56 -2.12
CA ARG A 336 -7.77 1.65 -1.07
C ARG A 336 -8.73 1.68 0.10
N LEU A 337 -9.04 2.88 0.58
CA LEU A 337 -9.97 3.08 1.69
C LEU A 337 -11.37 2.54 1.36
N LYS A 338 -11.85 2.76 0.12
CA LYS A 338 -13.11 2.18 -0.35
C LYS A 338 -13.11 0.66 -0.23
N ASN A 339 -12.10 -0.01 -0.78
CA ASN A 339 -12.00 -1.47 -0.76
C ASN A 339 -11.89 -2.01 0.68
N THR A 340 -11.15 -1.31 1.54
CA THR A 340 -11.03 -1.67 2.96
C THR A 340 -12.37 -1.54 3.67
N PHE A 341 -13.14 -0.47 3.43
CA PHE A 341 -14.48 -0.34 4.00
C PHE A 341 -15.47 -1.41 3.50
N PHE A 342 -15.37 -1.85 2.25
CA PHE A 342 -16.16 -2.98 1.76
C PHE A 342 -15.79 -4.29 2.48
N THR A 343 -14.50 -4.54 2.66
CA THR A 343 -14.01 -5.70 3.42
C THR A 343 -14.46 -5.62 4.88
N ALA A 344 -14.34 -4.45 5.51
CA ALA A 344 -14.81 -4.20 6.85
C ALA A 344 -16.32 -4.44 7.00
N ALA A 345 -17.12 -3.95 6.05
CA ALA A 345 -18.57 -4.15 6.06
C ALA A 345 -18.97 -5.64 5.96
N ARG A 346 -18.29 -6.36 5.06
CA ARG A 346 -18.50 -7.81 4.90
C ARG A 346 -18.14 -8.57 6.17
N ASN A 347 -16.96 -8.32 6.72
CA ASN A 347 -16.48 -8.99 7.92
C ASN A 347 -17.36 -8.63 9.12
N TYR A 348 -17.70 -7.36 9.28
CA TYR A 348 -18.57 -6.93 10.38
C TYR A 348 -19.92 -7.65 10.37
N THR A 349 -20.57 -7.75 9.20
CA THR A 349 -21.87 -8.45 9.10
C THR A 349 -21.74 -9.96 9.33
N LEU A 350 -20.59 -10.55 9.01
CA LEU A 350 -20.33 -11.98 9.22
C LEU A 350 -20.08 -12.31 10.71
N TYR A 351 -19.26 -11.47 11.38
CA TYR A 351 -18.84 -11.72 12.76
C TYR A 351 -19.78 -11.13 13.82
N ASN A 352 -20.75 -10.31 13.43
CA ASN A 352 -21.76 -9.73 14.33
C ASN A 352 -23.18 -9.93 13.76
N PRO A 353 -23.66 -11.17 13.65
CA PRO A 353 -24.94 -11.47 13.00
C PRO A 353 -26.15 -10.77 13.67
N ASP A 354 -26.09 -10.55 14.97
CA ASP A 354 -27.20 -9.98 15.76
C ASP A 354 -27.11 -8.45 15.86
N SER A 355 -26.09 -7.82 15.25
CA SER A 355 -25.97 -6.38 15.29
C SER A 355 -27.02 -5.69 14.42
N HIS A 356 -27.36 -4.44 14.81
CA HIS A 356 -28.28 -3.59 14.04
C HIS A 356 -27.84 -3.44 12.56
N LEU A 357 -26.52 -3.34 12.27
CA LEU A 357 -26.03 -3.24 10.90
C LEU A 357 -26.20 -4.54 10.11
N SER A 358 -26.09 -5.69 10.76
CA SER A 358 -26.37 -6.98 10.13
C SER A 358 -27.87 -7.17 9.88
N GLY A 359 -28.73 -6.69 10.78
CA GLY A 359 -30.17 -6.59 10.54
C GLY A 359 -30.46 -5.66 9.34
N TYR A 360 -29.82 -4.50 9.29
CA TYR A 360 -29.93 -3.58 8.15
C TYR A 360 -29.46 -4.23 6.84
N TYR A 361 -28.34 -4.94 6.84
CA TYR A 361 -27.88 -5.72 5.68
C TYR A 361 -28.96 -6.71 5.20
N ARG A 362 -29.55 -7.51 6.13
CA ARG A 362 -30.60 -8.48 5.80
C ARG A 362 -31.84 -7.80 5.22
N SER A 363 -32.28 -6.68 5.80
CA SER A 363 -33.45 -5.95 5.31
C SER A 363 -33.27 -5.40 3.89
N LEU A 364 -32.08 -4.92 3.56
CA LEU A 364 -31.74 -4.47 2.20
C LEU A 364 -31.72 -5.64 1.21
N LYS A 365 -31.19 -6.80 1.63
CA LYS A 365 -31.19 -8.02 0.82
C LYS A 365 -32.61 -8.53 0.56
N ALA A 366 -33.48 -8.52 1.57
CA ALA A 366 -34.89 -8.91 1.45
C ALA A 366 -35.65 -8.01 0.46
N ARG A 367 -35.25 -6.75 0.30
CA ARG A 367 -35.78 -5.81 -0.71
C ARG A 367 -35.20 -6.01 -2.11
N GLY A 368 -34.45 -7.10 -2.36
CA GLY A 368 -33.87 -7.42 -3.68
C GLY A 368 -32.62 -6.62 -4.05
N MET A 369 -32.03 -5.87 -3.10
CA MET A 369 -30.86 -5.05 -3.41
C MET A 369 -29.63 -5.91 -3.79
N LYS A 370 -28.88 -5.49 -4.83
CA LYS A 370 -27.64 -6.14 -5.23
C LYS A 370 -26.63 -6.16 -4.09
N GLN A 371 -25.87 -7.24 -3.95
CA GLN A 371 -24.95 -7.45 -2.83
C GLN A 371 -23.91 -6.33 -2.69
N THR A 372 -23.35 -5.86 -3.80
CA THR A 372 -22.36 -4.76 -3.81
C THR A 372 -22.96 -3.45 -3.28
N GLU A 373 -24.19 -3.12 -3.67
CA GLU A 373 -24.86 -1.92 -3.20
C GLU A 373 -25.26 -2.05 -1.71
N THR A 374 -25.66 -3.25 -1.29
CA THR A 374 -25.94 -3.53 0.12
C THR A 374 -24.71 -3.29 0.99
N TYR A 375 -23.54 -3.84 0.59
CA TYR A 375 -22.30 -3.61 1.32
C TYR A 375 -21.85 -2.15 1.27
N LYS A 376 -22.08 -1.43 0.18
CA LYS A 376 -21.81 0.01 0.10
C LYS A 376 -22.57 0.79 1.17
N ARG A 377 -23.84 0.49 1.37
CA ARG A 377 -24.67 1.13 2.40
C ARG A 377 -24.22 0.78 3.83
N VAL A 378 -23.88 -0.48 4.08
CA VAL A 378 -23.32 -0.90 5.38
C VAL A 378 -21.96 -0.23 5.62
N ALA A 379 -21.08 -0.18 4.61
CA ALA A 379 -19.79 0.47 4.68
C ALA A 379 -19.94 1.95 5.04
N ARG A 380 -20.91 2.68 4.42
CA ARG A 380 -21.20 4.06 4.77
C ARG A 380 -21.65 4.22 6.24
N ALA A 381 -22.44 3.30 6.75
CA ALA A 381 -22.85 3.31 8.15
C ALA A 381 -21.68 3.05 9.11
N LEU A 382 -20.72 2.19 8.70
CA LEU A 382 -19.46 2.00 9.43
C LEU A 382 -18.57 3.26 9.41
N VAL A 383 -18.49 3.96 8.28
CA VAL A 383 -17.75 5.25 8.20
C VAL A 383 -18.22 6.22 9.28
N ARG A 384 -19.54 6.37 9.49
CA ARG A 384 -20.10 7.25 10.54
C ARG A 384 -19.62 6.85 11.94
N ARG A 385 -19.62 5.55 12.23
CA ARG A 385 -19.19 5.03 13.53
C ARG A 385 -17.71 5.24 13.74
N PHE A 386 -16.89 4.90 12.74
CA PHE A 386 -15.44 5.05 12.81
C PHE A 386 -15.02 6.53 12.88
N TYR A 387 -15.69 7.40 12.13
CA TYR A 387 -15.45 8.85 12.20
C TYR A 387 -15.65 9.36 13.64
N ARG A 388 -16.79 9.05 14.26
CA ARG A 388 -17.09 9.48 15.62
C ARG A 388 -16.07 8.93 16.63
N ASP A 389 -15.71 7.65 16.51
CA ASP A 389 -14.78 7.02 17.43
C ASP A 389 -13.36 7.58 17.27
N LEU A 390 -12.90 7.82 16.04
CA LEU A 390 -11.60 8.41 15.77
C LEU A 390 -11.54 9.88 16.21
N LYS A 391 -12.61 10.66 16.05
CA LYS A 391 -12.69 12.02 16.59
C LYS A 391 -12.62 12.04 18.11
N ALA A 392 -13.28 11.09 18.79
CA ALA A 392 -13.20 11.00 20.25
C ALA A 392 -11.77 10.65 20.74
N VAL A 393 -11.07 9.73 20.05
CA VAL A 393 -9.67 9.42 20.36
C VAL A 393 -8.78 10.63 20.15
N ALA A 394 -8.92 11.34 19.03
CA ALA A 394 -8.11 12.52 18.73
C ALA A 394 -8.34 13.66 19.75
N ALA A 395 -9.58 13.85 20.23
CA ALA A 395 -9.89 14.83 21.28
C ALA A 395 -9.18 14.47 22.60
N GLN A 396 -9.28 13.20 23.02
CA GLN A 396 -8.61 12.71 24.23
C GLN A 396 -7.08 12.88 24.17
N GLU A 397 -6.47 12.58 23.02
CA GLU A 397 -5.03 12.77 22.82
C GLU A 397 -4.62 14.25 22.85
N THR A 398 -5.49 15.14 22.39
CA THR A 398 -5.26 16.58 22.45
C THR A 398 -5.36 17.11 23.90
N GLU A 399 -6.36 16.69 24.65
CA GLU A 399 -6.52 17.03 26.07
C GLU A 399 -5.32 16.59 26.92
N MET A 400 -4.86 15.35 26.74
CA MET A 400 -3.66 14.84 27.43
C MET A 400 -2.39 15.62 27.11
N ARG A 401 -2.28 16.19 25.90
CA ARG A 401 -1.14 17.06 25.53
C ARG A 401 -1.23 18.44 26.19
N HIS A 402 -2.41 18.97 26.39
CA HIS A 402 -2.62 20.28 27.05
C HIS A 402 -2.45 20.21 28.56
N GLU A 403 -2.69 19.06 29.19
CA GLU A 403 -2.54 18.86 30.62
C GLU A 403 -1.08 18.66 31.07
N GLY A 404 -0.10 18.92 30.21
CA GLY A 404 1.34 18.98 30.55
C GLY A 404 2.04 17.62 30.63
N ASN A 405 1.46 16.54 30.11
CA ASN A 405 2.20 15.33 29.84
C ASN A 405 3.16 15.59 28.66
N PRO A 406 4.50 15.42 28.82
CA PRO A 406 5.43 15.57 27.72
C PRO A 406 4.94 14.68 26.56
N LYS A 407 5.00 15.20 25.32
CA LYS A 407 4.83 14.37 24.13
C LYS A 407 5.49 13.03 24.42
N PRO A 408 4.84 11.87 24.17
CA PRO A 408 5.64 10.69 23.90
C PRO A 408 6.60 11.14 22.80
N GLU A 409 7.89 11.20 23.09
CA GLU A 409 8.90 11.45 22.05
C GLU A 409 8.50 10.56 20.88
N PRO A 410 8.48 11.07 19.65
CA PRO A 410 8.35 10.23 18.48
C PRO A 410 9.40 9.18 18.73
N ALA A 411 9.03 7.90 18.81
CA ALA A 411 9.89 6.80 19.21
C ALA A 411 11.22 7.06 18.51
N GLY A 412 12.07 7.74 19.29
CA GLY A 412 13.34 8.26 18.80
C GLY A 412 13.98 7.02 18.28
N ASN A 413 14.58 7.01 17.13
CA ASN A 413 15.37 5.94 16.58
C ASN A 413 15.88 5.06 17.72
N SER A 414 14.94 4.35 18.36
CA SER A 414 15.31 3.18 19.13
C SER A 414 15.92 2.37 18.01
N SER A 415 17.26 2.53 17.91
CA SER A 415 18.13 1.68 17.13
C SER A 415 17.35 0.40 17.00
N LEU A 416 16.81 0.17 15.77
CA LEU A 416 16.25 -1.09 15.38
C LEU A 416 17.22 -2.10 15.99
N LYS A 417 16.93 -2.55 17.22
CA LYS A 417 17.47 -3.80 17.70
C LYS A 417 16.90 -4.75 16.65
N GLN A 418 17.70 -4.88 15.61
CA GLN A 418 17.52 -5.96 14.65
C GLN A 418 17.24 -7.16 15.53
N PRO A 419 16.09 -7.81 15.41
CA PRO A 419 16.07 -9.17 15.83
C PRO A 419 17.18 -9.77 14.95
N HIS A 420 18.29 -10.12 15.59
CA HIS A 420 19.30 -10.97 15.02
C HIS A 420 18.67 -12.35 14.78
N ALA A 421 17.66 -12.42 13.94
CA ALA A 421 17.39 -13.58 13.13
C ALA A 421 18.46 -13.50 12.05
N SER A 422 19.64 -14.00 12.43
CA SER A 422 20.75 -14.18 11.53
C SER A 422 20.19 -14.82 10.25
N LEU A 423 20.29 -14.09 9.14
CA LEU A 423 20.16 -14.62 7.78
C LEU A 423 21.20 -15.72 7.50
N SER A 424 22.03 -16.08 8.52
CA SER A 424 23.05 -17.12 8.47
C SER A 424 22.53 -18.56 8.40
N ASN A 425 21.20 -18.79 8.48
CA ASN A 425 20.62 -20.13 8.34
C ASN A 425 19.93 -20.38 7.00
N LEU A 426 20.16 -19.55 5.99
CA LEU A 426 20.06 -19.97 4.61
C LEU A 426 21.37 -20.66 4.23
N ASN A 427 21.58 -21.85 4.78
CA ASN A 427 22.57 -22.79 4.28
C ASN A 427 22.18 -23.16 2.85
N TYR A 428 22.65 -22.39 1.88
CA TYR A 428 22.95 -22.90 0.56
C TYR A 428 24.09 -23.90 0.74
N THR A 429 23.77 -25.13 1.09
CA THR A 429 24.67 -26.25 0.88
C THR A 429 24.85 -26.38 -0.62
N SER A 430 25.93 -25.77 -1.14
CA SER A 430 26.45 -26.12 -2.44
C SER A 430 26.67 -27.62 -2.46
N VAL A 431 25.84 -28.32 -3.21
CA VAL A 431 26.12 -29.72 -3.56
C VAL A 431 27.38 -29.68 -4.40
N ARG A 432 28.54 -29.92 -3.77
CA ARG A 432 29.76 -30.36 -4.44
C ARG A 432 29.43 -31.68 -5.09
N SER A 433 29.14 -31.70 -6.38
CA SER A 433 29.26 -32.87 -7.24
C SER A 433 30.74 -33.17 -7.37
N GLY A 434 31.21 -34.11 -6.56
CA GLY A 434 32.47 -34.79 -6.83
C GLY A 434 32.30 -35.66 -8.06
N LYS A 435 32.95 -35.26 -9.13
CA LYS A 435 33.62 -36.15 -10.09
C LYS A 435 34.48 -35.27 -11.00
N SER A 436 35.78 -35.28 -10.68
CA SER A 436 36.82 -34.95 -11.62
C SER A 436 36.71 -35.90 -12.81
N ASN A 437 36.61 -35.36 -14.01
CA ASN A 437 37.23 -35.95 -15.17
C ASN A 437 37.69 -34.87 -16.12
N GLN A 438 38.97 -34.97 -16.40
CA GLN A 438 39.75 -34.23 -17.35
C GLN A 438 39.03 -34.05 -18.70
N ILE A 439 38.94 -32.85 -19.20
CA ILE A 439 38.93 -32.58 -20.64
C ILE A 439 39.89 -31.44 -20.89
N SER A 440 40.93 -31.86 -21.57
CA SER A 440 42.03 -31.11 -22.14
C SER A 440 41.55 -30.00 -23.09
N THR A 441 42.26 -28.89 -22.97
CA THR A 441 42.61 -27.89 -24.01
C THR A 441 42.20 -28.24 -25.45
N VAL A 442 41.33 -27.43 -26.04
CA VAL A 442 41.40 -27.05 -27.45
C VAL A 442 41.14 -25.57 -27.57
N ARG A 443 42.23 -24.79 -27.58
CA ARG A 443 42.26 -23.49 -28.27
C ARG A 443 42.46 -23.79 -29.76
N HIS A 444 41.59 -23.28 -30.64
CA HIS A 444 42.02 -22.70 -31.91
C HIS A 444 40.83 -21.99 -32.61
N SER A 445 41.03 -20.72 -32.74
CA SER A 445 40.84 -19.90 -33.95
C SER A 445 39.56 -20.06 -34.77
N LEU A 446 38.75 -18.98 -34.77
CA LEU A 446 38.13 -18.51 -36.01
C LEU A 446 38.07 -16.98 -35.96
N LYS A 447 39.09 -16.43 -36.65
CA LYS A 447 39.06 -15.08 -37.22
C LYS A 447 38.44 -15.20 -38.64
N ARG A 448 37.58 -14.24 -38.99
CA ARG A 448 37.18 -13.78 -40.33
C ARG A 448 36.27 -14.71 -41.17
N ARG A 449 35.02 -14.37 -41.27
CA ARG A 449 34.46 -13.70 -42.48
C ARG A 449 33.15 -13.04 -42.11
#